data_a6dbc86e27fff5716b196bd5e767a247
#
_entry.id   a6dbc86e27fff5716b196bd5e767a247
#
_cell.length_a   1.000
_cell.length_b   1.000
_cell.length_c   1.000
_cell.angle_alpha   90.00
_cell.angle_beta   90.00
_cell.angle_gamma   90.00
#
_symmetry.space_group_name_H-M   'P 1'
#
loop_
_entity.id
_entity.type
_entity.pdbx_description
1 polymer ?
#
loop_
_entity_poly.entity_id
_entity_poly.type
_entity_poly.pdbx_seq_one_letter_code
_entity_poly.pdbx_strand_id
1 'polypeptide(L)'
;VNENFEEKINSCVWSAGREKYAELIRQVKAAFRNIYQYAFAIEQKCAMIYRFTEQALDEIDFACLFNSEKKLLAIGINTRENKQSVNCYDMLCSEARLTSLTAIALGKIPAEHWFKLTRPFTRLYDLPLCLSWSGTMFEYLMPDIFIKPSENSMLYTSASIAVKAQEEFQSKSGIWGISESAFHAFDYSREYKYRAFGVPAIAVSTFKAEKIFSPYSCLLALEYAPQECMQNIVRLVEHGMTGSYGMYEAIDFKHCESNGGPGIVYSHMAHHAGMSLCALTNCLYSQALRKAFSSRSFVAAVSVLLEEK
;
A
#
# COMPACT_ATOMS: atom_id res chain seq x y z
N VAL A 1 -22.33 9.90 31.84
CA VAL A 1 -22.71 10.86 30.79
C VAL A 1 -24.24 10.89 30.61
N ASN A 2 -24.91 9.73 30.69
CA ASN A 2 -26.36 9.63 30.44
C ASN A 2 -27.22 10.24 31.55
N GLU A 3 -26.88 10.01 32.84
CA GLU A 3 -27.64 10.53 33.99
C GLU A 3 -27.64 12.06 34.05
N ASN A 4 -26.50 12.67 33.81
CA ASN A 4 -26.36 14.15 33.84
C ASN A 4 -27.10 14.86 32.69
N PHE A 5 -27.34 14.19 31.58
CA PHE A 5 -28.07 14.71 30.43
C PHE A 5 -29.57 14.56 30.60
N GLU A 6 -30.06 13.45 31.16
CA GLU A 6 -31.48 13.26 31.50
C GLU A 6 -31.93 14.22 32.58
N GLU A 7 -31.12 14.48 33.60
CA GLU A 7 -31.39 15.47 34.63
C GLU A 7 -31.49 16.89 34.08
N LYS A 8 -30.57 17.28 33.19
CA LYS A 8 -30.59 18.59 32.52
C LYS A 8 -31.82 18.79 31.64
N ILE A 9 -32.21 17.79 30.85
CA ILE A 9 -33.44 17.88 30.05
C ILE A 9 -34.68 17.98 30.97
N ASN A 10 -34.73 17.18 32.02
CA ASN A 10 -35.83 17.26 32.96
C ASN A 10 -35.90 18.62 33.65
N SER A 11 -34.78 19.25 34.01
CA SER A 11 -34.74 20.57 34.62
C SER A 11 -35.19 21.71 33.69
N CYS A 12 -34.85 21.62 32.38
CA CYS A 12 -35.30 22.60 31.37
C CYS A 12 -36.82 22.54 31.11
N VAL A 13 -37.47 21.41 31.35
CA VAL A 13 -38.92 21.22 31.10
C VAL A 13 -39.79 21.84 32.18
N TRP A 14 -39.25 22.11 33.37
CA TRP A 14 -40.04 22.67 34.48
C TRP A 14 -40.46 24.15 34.28
N SER A 15 -39.79 24.90 33.41
CA SER A 15 -40.02 26.32 33.15
C SER A 15 -40.99 26.65 31.98
N ALA A 16 -41.37 25.66 31.16
CA ALA A 16 -42.28 25.87 30.01
C ALA A 16 -43.35 24.80 29.99
N GLY A 17 -44.61 25.18 29.86
CA GLY A 17 -45.84 24.35 29.92
C GLY A 17 -45.66 22.89 29.41
N ARG A 18 -45.74 21.96 30.33
CA ARG A 18 -45.33 20.53 30.18
C ARG A 18 -45.91 19.78 28.98
N GLU A 19 -47.13 20.08 28.61
CA GLU A 19 -47.83 19.24 27.59
C GLU A 19 -47.40 19.57 26.16
N LYS A 20 -47.04 20.81 25.88
CA LYS A 20 -46.73 21.26 24.52
C LYS A 20 -45.43 20.68 23.96
N TYR A 21 -44.49 20.31 24.81
CA TYR A 21 -43.16 19.84 24.39
C TYR A 21 -42.88 18.37 24.79
N ALA A 22 -43.82 17.71 25.45
CA ALA A 22 -43.63 16.33 25.95
C ALA A 22 -43.27 15.35 24.83
N GLU A 23 -43.93 15.48 23.67
CA GLU A 23 -43.66 14.60 22.51
C GLU A 23 -42.27 14.88 21.93
N LEU A 24 -41.90 16.14 21.75
CA LEU A 24 -40.56 16.50 21.26
C LEU A 24 -39.44 15.97 22.17
N ILE A 25 -39.62 16.10 23.48
CA ILE A 25 -38.67 15.61 24.48
C ILE A 25 -38.57 14.11 24.42
N ARG A 26 -39.67 13.38 24.22
CA ARG A 26 -39.67 11.93 24.04
C ARG A 26 -38.89 11.50 22.80
N GLN A 27 -39.09 12.19 21.67
CA GLN A 27 -38.39 11.95 20.42
C GLN A 27 -36.89 12.24 20.55
N VAL A 28 -36.50 13.35 21.17
CA VAL A 28 -35.10 13.68 21.45
C VAL A 28 -34.44 12.63 22.33
N LYS A 29 -35.09 12.21 23.44
CA LYS A 29 -34.59 11.16 24.31
C LYS A 29 -34.42 9.83 23.56
N ALA A 30 -35.38 9.46 22.71
CA ALA A 30 -35.31 8.26 21.90
C ALA A 30 -34.15 8.33 20.88
N ALA A 31 -33.97 9.45 20.20
CA ALA A 31 -32.87 9.70 19.30
C ALA A 31 -31.50 9.56 20.00
N PHE A 32 -31.33 10.16 21.19
CA PHE A 32 -30.10 10.01 21.96
C PHE A 32 -29.82 8.57 22.41
N ARG A 33 -30.84 7.83 22.84
CA ARG A 33 -30.68 6.41 23.19
C ARG A 33 -30.22 5.60 21.97
N ASN A 34 -30.82 5.85 20.80
CA ASN A 34 -30.45 5.16 19.58
C ASN A 34 -28.99 5.49 19.18
N ILE A 35 -28.59 6.77 19.24
CA ILE A 35 -27.22 7.20 18.96
C ILE A 35 -26.23 6.53 19.93
N TYR A 36 -26.56 6.50 21.23
CA TYR A 36 -25.72 5.84 22.24
C TYR A 36 -25.56 4.34 21.98
N GLN A 37 -26.68 3.66 21.73
CA GLN A 37 -26.64 2.21 21.41
C GLN A 37 -25.82 1.93 20.14
N TYR A 38 -25.95 2.80 19.13
CA TYR A 38 -25.19 2.69 17.89
C TYR A 38 -23.68 2.91 18.11
N ALA A 39 -23.33 3.96 18.85
CA ALA A 39 -21.95 4.26 19.22
C ALA A 39 -21.33 3.12 20.05
N PHE A 40 -22.05 2.61 21.03
CA PHE A 40 -21.63 1.46 21.85
C PHE A 40 -21.41 0.19 20.99
N ALA A 41 -22.32 -0.09 20.06
CA ALA A 41 -22.17 -1.22 19.15
C ALA A 41 -20.94 -1.10 18.24
N ILE A 42 -20.64 0.12 17.76
CA ILE A 42 -19.40 0.41 16.99
C ILE A 42 -18.17 0.17 17.86
N GLU A 43 -18.15 0.72 19.08
CA GLU A 43 -17.04 0.53 20.01
C GLU A 43 -16.76 -0.96 20.29
N GLN A 44 -17.80 -1.77 20.53
CA GLN A 44 -17.65 -3.21 20.73
C GLN A 44 -17.08 -3.92 19.48
N LYS A 45 -17.54 -3.52 18.29
CA LYS A 45 -17.00 -4.06 17.04
C LYS A 45 -15.53 -3.67 16.84
N CYS A 46 -15.17 -2.42 17.09
CA CYS A 46 -13.77 -1.98 17.03
C CYS A 46 -12.89 -2.74 18.02
N ALA A 47 -13.34 -2.91 19.26
CA ALA A 47 -12.62 -3.69 20.26
C ALA A 47 -12.47 -5.18 19.90
N MET A 48 -13.46 -5.76 19.23
CA MET A 48 -13.39 -7.12 18.71
C MET A 48 -12.37 -7.23 17.57
N ILE A 49 -12.42 -6.32 16.60
CA ILE A 49 -11.46 -6.27 15.48
C ILE A 49 -10.05 -6.09 16.01
N TYR A 50 -9.86 -5.18 16.96
CA TYR A 50 -8.55 -4.93 17.58
C TYR A 50 -7.99 -6.22 18.23
N ARG A 51 -8.78 -6.89 19.07
CA ARG A 51 -8.35 -8.15 19.70
C ARG A 51 -8.04 -9.25 18.68
N PHE A 52 -8.87 -9.39 17.65
CA PHE A 52 -8.64 -10.36 16.58
C PHE A 52 -7.34 -10.08 15.83
N THR A 53 -7.07 -8.80 15.50
CA THR A 53 -5.84 -8.43 14.78
C THR A 53 -4.59 -8.60 15.63
N GLU A 54 -4.62 -8.28 16.93
CA GLU A 54 -3.50 -8.54 17.85
C GLU A 54 -3.21 -10.04 17.94
N GLN A 55 -4.26 -10.86 18.14
CA GLN A 55 -4.11 -12.31 18.17
C GLN A 55 -3.54 -12.86 16.85
N ALA A 56 -4.05 -12.39 15.71
CA ALA A 56 -3.55 -12.81 14.41
C ALA A 56 -2.06 -12.45 14.22
N LEU A 57 -1.61 -11.28 14.69
CA LEU A 57 -0.20 -10.88 14.66
C LEU A 57 0.67 -11.80 15.54
N ASP A 58 0.19 -12.16 16.72
CA ASP A 58 0.92 -13.06 17.63
C ASP A 58 1.04 -14.48 17.06
N GLU A 59 0.02 -14.93 16.33
CA GLU A 59 -0.05 -16.28 15.73
C GLU A 59 0.77 -16.39 14.42
N ILE A 60 1.16 -15.26 13.77
CA ILE A 60 2.00 -15.33 12.55
C ILE A 60 3.34 -15.97 12.89
N ASP A 61 3.61 -17.09 12.24
CA ASP A 61 4.91 -17.78 12.32
C ASP A 61 5.80 -17.41 11.12
N PHE A 62 6.60 -16.35 11.29
CA PHE A 62 7.61 -15.99 10.29
C PHE A 62 8.78 -16.97 10.24
N ALA A 63 8.99 -17.78 11.29
CA ALA A 63 10.09 -18.73 11.34
C ALA A 63 9.95 -19.83 10.27
N CYS A 64 8.72 -20.17 9.89
CA CYS A 64 8.47 -21.14 8.84
C CYS A 64 9.03 -20.70 7.46
N LEU A 65 9.18 -19.39 7.23
CA LEU A 65 9.79 -18.83 6.02
C LEU A 65 11.28 -18.48 6.21
N PHE A 66 11.79 -18.45 7.44
CA PHE A 66 13.15 -18.02 7.71
C PHE A 66 14.17 -19.12 7.43
N ASN A 67 15.03 -18.90 6.44
CA ASN A 67 16.16 -19.77 6.16
C ASN A 67 17.32 -19.41 7.10
N SER A 68 17.60 -20.28 8.07
CA SER A 68 18.60 -20.05 9.12
C SER A 68 20.05 -20.01 8.63
N GLU A 69 20.36 -20.71 7.51
CA GLU A 69 21.70 -20.72 6.91
C GLU A 69 21.96 -19.42 6.15
N LYS A 70 21.01 -19.00 5.31
CA LYS A 70 21.12 -17.77 4.52
C LYS A 70 20.82 -16.51 5.34
N LYS A 71 20.11 -16.66 6.47
CA LYS A 71 19.55 -15.55 7.28
C LYS A 71 18.58 -14.68 6.49
N LEU A 72 17.82 -15.27 5.56
CA LEU A 72 16.89 -14.62 4.66
C LEU A 72 15.51 -15.28 4.71
N LEU A 73 14.47 -14.53 4.34
CA LEU A 73 13.13 -15.06 4.18
C LEU A 73 12.99 -15.75 2.81
N ALA A 74 12.56 -17.01 2.81
CA ALA A 74 12.23 -17.75 1.60
C ALA A 74 11.01 -17.10 0.92
N ILE A 75 10.94 -17.18 -0.43
CA ILE A 75 9.82 -16.63 -1.20
C ILE A 75 8.50 -17.32 -0.86
N GLY A 76 8.54 -18.58 -0.46
CA GLY A 76 7.35 -19.33 -0.08
C GLY A 76 7.64 -20.74 0.39
N ILE A 77 6.57 -21.45 0.71
CA ILE A 77 6.60 -22.87 1.10
C ILE A 77 5.69 -23.66 0.17
N ASN A 78 6.19 -24.75 -0.36
CA ASN A 78 5.36 -25.76 -0.97
C ASN A 78 4.64 -26.54 0.13
N THR A 79 3.36 -26.26 0.33
CA THR A 79 2.56 -26.87 1.41
C THR A 79 2.30 -28.36 1.22
N ARG A 80 2.39 -28.89 -0.03
CA ARG A 80 2.23 -30.33 -0.29
C ARG A 80 3.46 -31.11 0.14
N GLU A 81 4.65 -30.53 -0.07
CA GLU A 81 5.93 -31.17 0.23
C GLU A 81 6.50 -30.70 1.59
N ASN A 82 5.85 -29.75 2.23
CA ASN A 82 6.31 -29.05 3.44
C ASN A 82 7.77 -28.57 3.30
N LYS A 83 8.09 -27.95 2.14
CA LYS A 83 9.45 -27.57 1.80
C LYS A 83 9.51 -26.09 1.46
N GLN A 84 10.46 -25.37 2.07
CA GLN A 84 10.77 -23.99 1.73
C GLN A 84 11.30 -23.87 0.30
N SER A 85 11.00 -22.76 -0.37
CA SER A 85 11.67 -22.37 -1.61
C SER A 85 13.18 -22.21 -1.38
N VAL A 86 13.96 -22.63 -2.37
CA VAL A 86 15.41 -22.38 -2.36
C VAL A 86 15.76 -20.92 -2.61
N ASN A 87 14.83 -20.16 -3.24
CA ASN A 87 14.95 -18.73 -3.48
C ASN A 87 14.45 -17.95 -2.29
N CYS A 88 15.13 -16.87 -1.98
CA CYS A 88 14.83 -15.97 -0.87
C CYS A 88 14.64 -14.54 -1.39
N TYR A 89 13.91 -13.73 -0.65
CA TYR A 89 13.94 -12.28 -0.79
C TYR A 89 15.27 -11.78 -0.22
N ASP A 90 16.18 -11.38 -1.09
CA ASP A 90 17.56 -11.05 -0.75
C ASP A 90 17.93 -9.59 -1.02
N MET A 91 16.98 -8.75 -1.46
CA MET A 91 17.23 -7.35 -1.79
C MET A 91 16.52 -6.41 -0.83
N LEU A 92 17.21 -5.32 -0.44
CA LEU A 92 16.63 -4.30 0.42
C LEU A 92 15.58 -3.46 -0.32
N CYS A 93 15.84 -3.05 -1.57
CA CYS A 93 14.87 -2.39 -2.43
C CYS A 93 13.90 -3.42 -3.01
N SER A 94 12.95 -3.86 -2.18
CA SER A 94 11.92 -4.84 -2.48
C SER A 94 10.69 -4.54 -1.65
N GLU A 95 9.53 -4.95 -2.11
CA GLU A 95 8.27 -4.93 -1.36
C GLU A 95 8.36 -5.78 -0.09
N ALA A 96 9.13 -6.86 -0.13
CA ALA A 96 9.39 -7.74 1.01
C ALA A 96 10.10 -7.02 2.19
N ARG A 97 10.66 -5.81 1.97
CA ARG A 97 11.24 -4.96 3.03
C ARG A 97 10.26 -4.71 4.17
N LEU A 98 8.96 -4.54 3.87
CA LEU A 98 7.93 -4.35 4.89
C LEU A 98 7.79 -5.59 5.79
N THR A 99 7.75 -6.78 5.19
CA THR A 99 7.69 -8.05 5.93
C THR A 99 8.95 -8.24 6.77
N SER A 100 10.12 -7.99 6.22
CA SER A 100 11.41 -8.09 6.92
C SER A 100 11.45 -7.20 8.17
N LEU A 101 11.09 -5.91 8.02
CA LEU A 101 11.04 -4.98 9.15
C LEU A 101 10.02 -5.42 10.20
N THR A 102 8.82 -5.82 9.78
CA THR A 102 7.76 -6.25 10.69
C THR A 102 8.14 -7.51 11.47
N ALA A 103 8.71 -8.50 10.80
CA ALA A 103 9.14 -9.74 11.45
C ALA A 103 10.29 -9.51 12.48
N ILE A 104 11.22 -8.61 12.17
CA ILE A 104 12.26 -8.17 13.11
C ILE A 104 11.63 -7.41 14.29
N ALA A 105 10.75 -6.47 14.02
CA ALA A 105 10.07 -5.65 15.03
C ALA A 105 9.27 -6.52 16.02
N LEU A 106 8.63 -7.57 15.56
CA LEU A 106 7.92 -8.54 16.38
C LEU A 106 8.85 -9.55 17.09
N GLY A 107 10.18 -9.47 16.87
CA GLY A 107 11.14 -10.42 17.44
C GLY A 107 11.01 -11.86 16.90
N LYS A 108 10.34 -12.05 15.76
CA LYS A 108 10.12 -13.37 15.15
C LYS A 108 11.33 -13.85 14.33
N ILE A 109 12.16 -12.94 13.84
CA ILE A 109 13.43 -13.23 13.18
C ILE A 109 14.53 -12.29 13.70
N PRO A 110 15.81 -12.69 13.63
CA PRO A 110 16.89 -11.86 14.14
C PRO A 110 17.14 -10.62 13.29
N ALA A 111 17.53 -9.50 13.91
CA ALA A 111 17.89 -8.25 13.22
C ALA A 111 19.04 -8.40 12.20
N GLU A 112 19.88 -9.43 12.36
CA GLU A 112 20.93 -9.80 11.40
C GLU A 112 20.39 -9.97 9.98
N HIS A 113 19.13 -10.43 9.84
CA HIS A 113 18.44 -10.56 8.56
C HIS A 113 18.50 -9.27 7.72
N TRP A 114 18.25 -8.10 8.32
CA TRP A 114 18.27 -6.81 7.63
C TRP A 114 19.59 -6.52 6.94
N PHE A 115 20.69 -6.87 7.59
CA PHE A 115 22.04 -6.66 7.07
C PHE A 115 22.49 -7.72 6.05
N LYS A 116 21.73 -8.80 5.90
CA LYS A 116 21.91 -9.82 4.82
C LYS A 116 21.20 -9.45 3.53
N LEU A 117 20.23 -8.54 3.58
CA LEU A 117 19.62 -8.01 2.37
C LEU A 117 20.68 -7.29 1.54
N THR A 118 20.77 -7.60 0.26
CA THR A 118 21.75 -6.99 -0.65
C THR A 118 21.35 -5.57 -1.02
N ARG A 119 22.35 -4.74 -1.29
CA ARG A 119 22.22 -3.34 -1.66
C ARG A 119 23.03 -3.07 -2.92
N PRO A 120 22.60 -3.57 -4.10
CA PRO A 120 23.31 -3.26 -5.35
C PRO A 120 23.13 -1.78 -5.68
N PHE A 121 24.23 -1.08 -5.92
CA PHE A 121 24.23 0.35 -6.19
C PHE A 121 24.58 0.66 -7.64
N THR A 122 23.98 1.73 -8.15
CA THR A 122 24.40 2.42 -9.35
C THR A 122 24.32 3.94 -9.12
N ARG A 123 24.66 4.73 -10.13
CA ARG A 123 24.44 6.19 -10.13
C ARG A 123 23.49 6.56 -11.26
N LEU A 124 22.47 7.32 -10.92
CA LEU A 124 21.54 7.90 -11.88
C LEU A 124 21.28 9.36 -11.46
N TYR A 125 21.28 10.27 -12.41
CA TYR A 125 21.21 11.73 -12.15
C TYR A 125 22.28 12.23 -11.16
N ASP A 126 23.49 11.67 -11.25
CA ASP A 126 24.63 11.95 -10.34
C ASP A 126 24.38 11.62 -8.84
N LEU A 127 23.29 10.94 -8.54
CA LEU A 127 22.96 10.48 -7.19
C LEU A 127 23.13 8.96 -7.06
N PRO A 128 23.48 8.45 -5.86
CA PRO A 128 23.53 7.02 -5.61
C PRO A 128 22.11 6.45 -5.54
N LEU A 129 21.91 5.31 -6.19
CA LEU A 129 20.65 4.58 -6.25
C LEU A 129 20.88 3.12 -5.86
N CYS A 130 20.14 2.64 -4.86
CA CYS A 130 20.02 1.21 -4.59
C CYS A 130 19.02 0.59 -5.57
N LEU A 131 19.46 -0.42 -6.32
CA LEU A 131 18.64 -1.09 -7.33
C LEU A 131 17.64 -2.06 -6.71
N SER A 132 16.45 -2.18 -7.32
CA SER A 132 15.53 -3.30 -7.09
C SER A 132 15.75 -4.41 -8.10
N TRP A 133 15.05 -5.55 -7.96
CA TRP A 133 15.22 -6.67 -8.90
C TRP A 133 14.68 -6.33 -10.28
N SER A 134 13.45 -5.84 -10.36
CA SER A 134 12.75 -5.57 -11.64
C SER A 134 12.59 -4.09 -11.98
N GLY A 135 12.90 -3.16 -11.06
CA GLY A 135 12.72 -1.72 -11.30
C GLY A 135 11.26 -1.28 -11.31
N THR A 136 10.40 -1.96 -10.54
CA THR A 136 8.97 -1.68 -10.45
C THR A 136 8.68 -0.60 -9.40
N MET A 137 7.59 0.13 -9.58
CA MET A 137 7.10 1.04 -8.53
C MET A 137 6.66 0.30 -7.26
N PHE A 138 6.17 -0.93 -7.42
CA PHE A 138 5.79 -1.79 -6.31
C PHE A 138 6.98 -2.08 -5.38
N GLU A 139 8.12 -2.51 -5.94
CA GLU A 139 9.33 -2.80 -5.16
C GLU A 139 9.84 -1.57 -4.39
N TYR A 140 9.82 -0.39 -5.02
CA TYR A 140 10.34 0.83 -4.41
C TYR A 140 9.40 1.46 -3.39
N LEU A 141 8.08 1.53 -3.68
CA LEU A 141 7.15 2.44 -2.99
C LEU A 141 6.07 1.76 -2.15
N MET A 142 5.74 0.47 -2.39
CA MET A 142 4.70 -0.18 -1.59
C MET A 142 5.03 -0.18 -0.09
N PRO A 143 6.26 -0.46 0.35
CA PRO A 143 6.60 -0.38 1.76
C PRO A 143 6.39 1.01 2.37
N ASP A 144 6.56 2.06 1.58
CA ASP A 144 6.44 3.45 2.02
C ASP A 144 4.99 3.85 2.39
N ILE A 145 4.01 3.02 2.05
CA ILE A 145 2.64 3.16 2.56
C ILE A 145 2.63 3.12 4.10
N PHE A 146 3.50 2.31 4.71
CA PHE A 146 3.55 2.07 6.16
C PHE A 146 4.82 2.58 6.83
N ILE A 147 5.98 2.51 6.14
CA ILE A 147 7.32 2.72 6.72
C ILE A 147 8.17 3.68 5.87
N LYS A 148 7.69 4.90 5.63
CA LYS A 148 8.47 5.87 4.84
C LYS A 148 9.84 6.14 5.49
N PRO A 149 10.93 5.92 4.75
CA PRO A 149 12.28 6.27 5.22
C PRO A 149 12.43 7.78 5.41
N SER A 150 13.40 8.20 6.22
CA SER A 150 13.71 9.63 6.38
C SER A 150 14.25 10.23 5.08
N GLU A 151 14.02 11.53 4.87
CA GLU A 151 14.41 12.23 3.63
C GLU A 151 15.92 12.22 3.34
N ASN A 152 16.73 11.98 4.37
CA ASN A 152 18.19 11.90 4.25
C ASN A 152 18.71 10.47 4.11
N SER A 153 17.83 9.47 4.01
CA SER A 153 18.22 8.07 3.90
C SER A 153 18.46 7.64 2.44
N MET A 154 19.27 6.61 2.29
CA MET A 154 19.52 5.95 1.00
C MET A 154 18.22 5.43 0.35
N LEU A 155 17.30 4.86 1.15
CA LEU A 155 16.03 4.35 0.65
C LEU A 155 15.13 5.46 0.11
N TYR A 156 15.05 6.61 0.79
CA TYR A 156 14.29 7.76 0.31
C TYR A 156 14.86 8.33 -1.00
N THR A 157 16.20 8.49 -1.05
CA THR A 157 16.89 8.93 -2.26
C THR A 157 16.63 7.99 -3.43
N SER A 158 16.72 6.67 -3.18
CA SER A 158 16.45 5.65 -4.20
C SER A 158 15.00 5.68 -4.69
N ALA A 159 14.03 5.84 -3.80
CA ALA A 159 12.62 5.97 -4.17
C ALA A 159 12.36 7.23 -5.02
N SER A 160 12.94 8.37 -4.64
CA SER A 160 12.82 9.62 -5.39
C SER A 160 13.42 9.51 -6.80
N ILE A 161 14.60 8.88 -6.92
CA ILE A 161 15.25 8.63 -8.22
C ILE A 161 14.40 7.66 -9.05
N ALA A 162 13.84 6.62 -8.43
CA ALA A 162 13.00 5.66 -9.12
C ALA A 162 11.74 6.33 -9.71
N VAL A 163 11.07 7.21 -8.96
CA VAL A 163 9.92 7.97 -9.47
C VAL A 163 10.32 8.81 -10.67
N LYS A 164 11.43 9.56 -10.61
CA LYS A 164 11.92 10.35 -11.73
C LYS A 164 12.25 9.49 -12.96
N ALA A 165 12.90 8.34 -12.78
CA ALA A 165 13.18 7.41 -13.87
C ALA A 165 11.91 6.84 -14.51
N GLN A 166 10.87 6.61 -13.73
CA GLN A 166 9.55 6.20 -14.19
C GLN A 166 8.86 7.28 -15.02
N GLU A 167 8.91 8.54 -14.60
CA GLU A 167 8.38 9.68 -15.36
C GLU A 167 9.08 9.85 -16.70
N GLU A 168 10.40 9.73 -16.76
CA GLU A 168 11.17 9.80 -17.99
C GLU A 168 10.87 8.61 -18.94
N PHE A 169 10.52 7.45 -18.39
CA PHE A 169 10.16 6.26 -19.14
C PHE A 169 8.68 6.26 -19.53
N GLN A 170 8.14 7.36 -20.00
CA GLN A 170 6.75 7.53 -20.37
C GLN A 170 6.41 7.01 -21.78
N SER A 171 5.11 6.85 -22.08
CA SER A 171 4.59 6.64 -23.43
C SER A 171 4.77 7.91 -24.30
N LYS A 172 4.47 7.79 -25.60
CA LYS A 172 4.40 8.96 -26.48
C LYS A 172 3.31 9.98 -26.08
N SER A 173 2.27 9.52 -25.39
CA SER A 173 1.20 10.35 -24.86
C SER A 173 1.48 10.87 -23.44
N GLY A 174 2.68 10.65 -22.90
CA GLY A 174 3.07 11.15 -21.59
C GLY A 174 2.54 10.32 -20.42
N ILE A 175 2.00 9.12 -20.65
CA ILE A 175 1.58 8.19 -19.60
C ILE A 175 2.80 7.46 -19.06
N TRP A 176 2.92 7.37 -17.73
CA TRP A 176 4.00 6.73 -17.02
C TRP A 176 3.49 5.89 -15.83
N GLY A 177 4.40 5.16 -15.18
CA GLY A 177 4.09 4.30 -14.05
C GLY A 177 4.07 2.83 -14.45
N ILE A 178 5.27 2.23 -14.55
CA ILE A 178 5.45 0.81 -14.85
C ILE A 178 5.62 0.05 -13.55
N SER A 179 4.86 -1.04 -13.42
CA SER A 179 4.97 -1.92 -12.26
C SER A 179 4.44 -3.32 -12.57
N GLU A 180 4.33 -4.19 -11.59
CA GLU A 180 3.62 -5.44 -11.75
C GLU A 180 2.19 -5.20 -12.16
N SER A 181 1.74 -5.87 -13.21
CA SER A 181 0.35 -5.76 -13.65
C SER A 181 -0.05 -6.89 -14.58
N ALA A 182 -1.35 -7.04 -14.77
CA ALA A 182 -1.87 -7.75 -15.93
C ALA A 182 -1.58 -6.93 -17.20
N PHE A 183 -1.48 -7.60 -18.34
CA PHE A 183 -1.24 -6.97 -19.63
C PHE A 183 -2.16 -7.55 -20.70
N HIS A 184 -2.31 -6.86 -21.84
CA HIS A 184 -3.28 -7.18 -22.87
C HIS A 184 -2.87 -8.39 -23.72
N ALA A 185 -2.61 -9.52 -23.05
CA ALA A 185 -2.40 -10.84 -23.65
C ALA A 185 -3.07 -11.89 -22.77
N PHE A 186 -3.59 -12.94 -23.41
CA PHE A 186 -4.38 -13.95 -22.73
C PHE A 186 -3.58 -15.27 -22.61
N ASP A 187 -3.86 -16.01 -21.55
CA ASP A 187 -3.43 -17.40 -21.41
C ASP A 187 -4.43 -18.38 -22.07
N TYR A 188 -4.20 -19.68 -21.87
CA TYR A 188 -5.07 -20.73 -22.40
C TYR A 188 -6.49 -20.73 -21.79
N SER A 189 -6.65 -20.16 -20.57
CA SER A 189 -7.93 -20.03 -19.88
C SER A 189 -8.69 -18.76 -20.29
N ARG A 190 -8.13 -17.96 -21.21
CA ARG A 190 -8.60 -16.64 -21.62
C ARG A 190 -8.57 -15.60 -20.49
N GLU A 191 -7.68 -15.78 -19.53
CA GLU A 191 -7.39 -14.78 -18.49
C GLU A 191 -6.21 -13.91 -18.93
N TYR A 192 -6.21 -12.64 -18.52
CA TYR A 192 -5.08 -11.74 -18.75
C TYR A 192 -3.82 -12.30 -18.09
N LYS A 193 -2.72 -12.33 -18.84
CA LYS A 193 -1.42 -12.65 -18.26
C LYS A 193 -0.96 -11.57 -17.31
N TYR A 194 -0.19 -11.96 -16.30
CA TYR A 194 0.35 -11.09 -15.27
C TYR A 194 1.87 -11.24 -15.18
N ARG A 195 2.57 -10.11 -15.01
CA ARG A 195 4.03 -10.11 -14.88
C ARG A 195 4.54 -8.83 -14.23
N ALA A 196 5.71 -8.88 -13.59
CA ALA A 196 6.48 -7.71 -13.21
C ALA A 196 7.04 -7.01 -14.45
N PHE A 197 6.73 -5.72 -14.59
CA PHE A 197 7.31 -4.80 -15.56
C PHE A 197 8.04 -3.70 -14.80
N GLY A 198 9.16 -3.22 -15.33
CA GLY A 198 9.92 -2.17 -14.66
C GLY A 198 10.77 -1.36 -15.63
N VAL A 199 11.50 -0.41 -15.06
CA VAL A 199 12.43 0.46 -15.80
C VAL A 199 13.85 -0.12 -15.69
N PRO A 200 14.49 -0.50 -16.81
CA PRO A 200 15.81 -1.17 -16.78
C PRO A 200 16.91 -0.37 -16.09
N ALA A 201 16.84 0.96 -16.14
CA ALA A 201 17.86 1.83 -15.53
C ALA A 201 17.92 1.73 -13.99
N ILE A 202 16.88 1.21 -13.36
CA ILE A 202 16.74 1.07 -11.90
C ILE A 202 16.57 -0.39 -11.46
N ALA A 203 16.89 -1.35 -12.33
CA ALA A 203 16.77 -2.78 -12.11
C ALA A 203 18.10 -3.51 -12.14
N VAL A 204 18.24 -4.55 -11.33
CA VAL A 204 19.36 -5.52 -11.44
C VAL A 204 19.12 -6.50 -12.59
N SER A 205 17.88 -6.94 -12.78
CA SER A 205 17.51 -7.87 -13.82
C SER A 205 17.59 -7.23 -15.21
N THR A 206 18.18 -7.93 -16.15
CA THR A 206 18.27 -7.47 -17.54
C THR A 206 17.07 -7.97 -18.33
N PHE A 207 16.29 -7.04 -18.86
CA PHE A 207 15.10 -7.35 -19.67
C PHE A 207 14.85 -6.24 -20.70
N LYS A 208 14.07 -6.59 -21.73
CA LYS A 208 13.58 -5.59 -22.67
C LYS A 208 12.36 -4.90 -22.05
N ALA A 209 12.48 -3.60 -21.84
CA ALA A 209 11.38 -2.81 -21.31
C ALA A 209 10.16 -2.82 -22.24
N GLU A 210 8.98 -2.91 -21.64
CA GLU A 210 7.70 -2.86 -22.32
C GLU A 210 6.88 -1.70 -21.76
N LYS A 211 6.18 -0.97 -22.64
CA LYS A 211 5.37 0.19 -22.23
C LYS A 211 3.96 -0.25 -21.86
N ILE A 212 3.86 -0.80 -20.65
CA ILE A 212 2.62 -1.22 -20.00
C ILE A 212 2.55 -0.47 -18.69
N PHE A 213 1.54 0.37 -18.53
CA PHE A 213 1.42 1.30 -17.40
C PHE A 213 0.18 1.00 -16.57
N SER A 214 0.35 1.02 -15.26
CA SER A 214 -0.71 0.69 -14.31
C SER A 214 -1.01 1.90 -13.42
N PRO A 215 -2.28 2.31 -13.26
CA PRO A 215 -2.66 3.51 -12.50
C PRO A 215 -2.20 3.49 -11.05
N TYR A 216 -2.22 2.32 -10.38
CA TYR A 216 -1.83 2.22 -8.98
C TYR A 216 -0.37 2.60 -8.73
N SER A 217 0.51 2.31 -9.71
CA SER A 217 1.94 2.64 -9.60
C SER A 217 2.17 4.15 -9.51
N CYS A 218 1.41 4.92 -10.29
CA CYS A 218 1.40 6.38 -10.21
C CYS A 218 0.89 6.88 -8.84
N LEU A 219 -0.19 6.26 -8.31
CA LEU A 219 -0.73 6.64 -7.01
C LEU A 219 0.22 6.32 -5.85
N LEU A 220 1.06 5.30 -5.95
CA LEU A 220 2.13 5.04 -4.99
C LEU A 220 3.16 6.19 -4.95
N ALA A 221 3.40 6.85 -6.09
CA ALA A 221 4.34 7.96 -6.21
C ALA A 221 3.78 9.32 -5.76
N LEU A 222 2.50 9.38 -5.34
CA LEU A 222 1.77 10.63 -5.10
C LEU A 222 2.47 11.59 -4.11
N GLU A 223 3.20 11.09 -3.15
CA GLU A 223 3.94 11.93 -2.18
C GLU A 223 5.31 12.41 -2.71
N TYR A 224 5.85 11.77 -3.74
CA TYR A 224 7.12 12.13 -4.35
C TYR A 224 6.93 13.12 -5.51
N ALA A 225 5.87 12.95 -6.29
CA ALA A 225 5.57 13.72 -7.50
C ALA A 225 4.05 13.99 -7.64
N PRO A 226 3.44 14.79 -6.73
CA PRO A 226 1.98 14.94 -6.68
C PRO A 226 1.39 15.58 -7.94
N GLN A 227 2.05 16.56 -8.53
CA GLN A 227 1.56 17.26 -9.73
C GLN A 227 1.63 16.35 -10.96
N GLU A 228 2.74 15.65 -11.14
CA GLU A 228 3.00 14.71 -12.22
C GLU A 228 2.04 13.52 -12.15
N CYS A 229 1.78 13.02 -10.94
CA CYS A 229 0.77 11.96 -10.70
C CYS A 229 -0.62 12.41 -11.11
N MET A 230 -1.05 13.60 -10.69
CA MET A 230 -2.37 14.13 -11.04
C MET A 230 -2.53 14.32 -12.55
N GLN A 231 -1.50 14.86 -13.23
CA GLN A 231 -1.51 14.99 -14.69
C GLN A 231 -1.57 13.62 -15.38
N ASN A 232 -0.85 12.64 -14.86
CA ASN A 232 -0.84 11.28 -15.39
C ASN A 232 -2.22 10.60 -15.23
N ILE A 233 -2.90 10.77 -14.10
CA ILE A 233 -4.26 10.28 -13.87
C ILE A 233 -5.23 10.90 -14.89
N VAL A 234 -5.14 12.20 -15.15
CA VAL A 234 -5.98 12.86 -16.18
C VAL A 234 -5.75 12.21 -17.54
N ARG A 235 -4.49 12.01 -17.96
CA ARG A 235 -4.16 11.35 -19.24
C ARG A 235 -4.72 9.92 -19.31
N LEU A 236 -4.63 9.17 -18.22
CA LEU A 236 -5.20 7.81 -18.14
C LEU A 236 -6.73 7.83 -18.30
N VAL A 237 -7.42 8.79 -17.69
CA VAL A 237 -8.87 8.98 -17.86
C VAL A 237 -9.22 9.31 -19.31
N GLU A 238 -8.47 10.23 -19.95
CA GLU A 238 -8.65 10.60 -21.37
C GLU A 238 -8.44 9.40 -22.32
N HIS A 239 -7.62 8.42 -21.92
CA HIS A 239 -7.43 7.17 -22.67
C HIS A 239 -8.45 6.07 -22.32
N GLY A 240 -9.52 6.39 -21.58
CA GLY A 240 -10.60 5.45 -21.29
C GLY A 240 -10.29 4.45 -20.18
N MET A 241 -9.28 4.74 -19.34
CA MET A 241 -8.86 3.85 -18.24
C MET A 241 -9.80 3.85 -17.03
N THR A 242 -11.06 4.23 -17.20
CA THR A 242 -12.06 4.27 -16.11
C THR A 242 -13.32 3.49 -16.44
N GLY A 243 -13.85 2.80 -15.44
CA GLY A 243 -15.11 2.06 -15.50
C GLY A 243 -15.96 2.26 -14.25
N SER A 244 -17.01 1.46 -14.12
CA SER A 244 -17.98 1.56 -13.01
C SER A 244 -17.34 1.31 -11.62
N TYR A 245 -16.22 0.61 -11.56
CA TYR A 245 -15.51 0.26 -10.30
C TYR A 245 -14.20 1.01 -10.13
N GLY A 246 -14.00 2.10 -10.86
CA GLY A 246 -12.77 2.90 -10.82
C GLY A 246 -11.86 2.65 -12.02
N MET A 247 -10.55 2.84 -11.83
CA MET A 247 -9.58 2.69 -12.91
C MET A 247 -9.33 1.22 -13.23
N TYR A 248 -9.19 0.92 -14.53
CA TYR A 248 -8.78 -0.39 -15.01
C TYR A 248 -7.33 -0.69 -14.67
N GLU A 249 -6.95 -1.96 -14.80
CA GLU A 249 -5.69 -2.50 -14.31
C GLU A 249 -4.45 -1.93 -15.00
N ALA A 250 -4.45 -1.91 -16.33
CA ALA A 250 -3.31 -1.39 -17.09
C ALA A 250 -3.69 -0.93 -18.49
N ILE A 251 -2.87 -0.04 -19.06
CA ILE A 251 -2.86 0.34 -20.46
C ILE A 251 -1.58 -0.19 -21.13
N ASP A 252 -1.74 -0.95 -22.19
CA ASP A 252 -0.67 -1.68 -22.87
C ASP A 252 -0.42 -1.11 -24.27
N PHE A 253 0.70 -0.42 -24.45
CA PHE A 253 1.12 0.17 -25.73
C PHE A 253 1.92 -0.82 -26.60
N LYS A 254 2.14 -2.05 -26.13
CA LYS A 254 2.82 -3.10 -26.88
C LYS A 254 1.85 -4.06 -27.55
N HIS A 255 0.82 -4.49 -26.84
CA HIS A 255 -0.20 -5.41 -27.33
C HIS A 255 -1.47 -4.60 -27.61
N CYS A 256 -1.48 -3.98 -28.79
CA CYS A 256 -2.56 -3.07 -29.21
C CYS A 256 -3.85 -3.85 -29.53
N GLU A 257 -4.97 -3.16 -29.42
CA GLU A 257 -6.26 -3.64 -29.92
C GLU A 257 -6.27 -3.74 -31.46
N SER A 258 -7.24 -4.47 -32.00
CA SER A 258 -7.40 -4.65 -33.46
C SER A 258 -7.64 -3.35 -34.22
N ASN A 259 -8.13 -2.30 -33.57
CA ASN A 259 -8.31 -0.94 -34.11
C ASN A 259 -7.01 -0.10 -34.12
N GLY A 260 -5.89 -0.66 -33.63
CA GLY A 260 -4.58 0.00 -33.53
C GLY A 260 -4.39 0.90 -32.32
N GLY A 261 -5.38 0.99 -31.41
CA GLY A 261 -5.27 1.66 -30.11
C GLY A 261 -4.51 0.82 -29.08
N PRO A 262 -4.07 1.42 -27.96
CA PRO A 262 -3.46 0.65 -26.88
C PRO A 262 -4.46 -0.35 -26.30
N GLY A 263 -3.97 -1.52 -25.87
CA GLY A 263 -4.79 -2.52 -25.21
C GLY A 263 -5.17 -2.08 -23.80
N ILE A 264 -6.44 -2.04 -23.46
CA ILE A 264 -6.91 -1.78 -22.11
C ILE A 264 -7.16 -3.13 -21.42
N VAL A 265 -6.59 -3.30 -20.24
CA VAL A 265 -6.82 -4.47 -19.39
C VAL A 265 -8.04 -4.23 -18.53
N TYR A 266 -9.19 -4.69 -18.99
CA TYR A 266 -10.51 -4.51 -18.36
C TYR A 266 -10.66 -5.44 -17.14
N SER A 267 -9.80 -5.25 -16.15
CA SER A 267 -9.86 -5.95 -14.86
C SER A 267 -9.56 -5.01 -13.72
N HIS A 268 -9.81 -5.46 -12.49
CA HIS A 268 -9.51 -4.74 -11.27
C HIS A 268 -8.85 -5.70 -10.29
N MET A 269 -7.68 -5.33 -9.77
CA MET A 269 -6.97 -6.13 -8.76
C MET A 269 -7.15 -5.52 -7.38
N ALA A 270 -7.65 -6.32 -6.44
CA ALA A 270 -7.97 -5.85 -5.09
C ALA A 270 -6.75 -5.24 -4.37
N HIS A 271 -5.55 -5.83 -4.53
CA HIS A 271 -4.34 -5.33 -3.90
C HIS A 271 -3.86 -4.01 -4.53
N HIS A 272 -3.99 -3.83 -5.85
CA HIS A 272 -3.67 -2.55 -6.52
C HIS A 272 -4.63 -1.43 -6.11
N ALA A 273 -5.93 -1.74 -6.03
CA ALA A 273 -6.92 -0.80 -5.51
C ALA A 273 -6.67 -0.46 -4.04
N GLY A 274 -6.33 -1.47 -3.22
CA GLY A 274 -5.99 -1.30 -1.82
C GLY A 274 -4.76 -0.39 -1.62
N MET A 275 -3.67 -0.63 -2.35
CA MET A 275 -2.47 0.22 -2.31
C MET A 275 -2.77 1.66 -2.73
N SER A 276 -3.58 1.84 -3.77
CA SER A 276 -4.02 3.15 -4.24
C SER A 276 -4.78 3.92 -3.16
N LEU A 277 -5.75 3.27 -2.51
CA LEU A 277 -6.52 3.86 -1.41
C LEU A 277 -5.64 4.18 -0.21
N CYS A 278 -4.70 3.31 0.15
CA CYS A 278 -3.76 3.55 1.24
C CYS A 278 -2.84 4.74 0.95
N ALA A 279 -2.30 4.85 -0.27
CA ALA A 279 -1.47 5.98 -0.68
C ALA A 279 -2.25 7.30 -0.64
N LEU A 280 -3.49 7.32 -1.17
CA LEU A 280 -4.40 8.45 -1.09
C LEU A 280 -4.73 8.83 0.36
N THR A 281 -4.98 7.83 1.22
CA THR A 281 -5.24 8.05 2.65
C THR A 281 -4.06 8.75 3.33
N ASN A 282 -2.84 8.32 3.07
CA ASN A 282 -1.65 8.98 3.62
C ASN A 282 -1.52 10.43 3.13
N CYS A 283 -1.78 10.67 1.85
CA CYS A 283 -1.70 12.01 1.27
C CYS A 283 -2.77 12.94 1.84
N LEU A 284 -4.03 12.50 1.91
CA LEU A 284 -5.18 13.33 2.29
C LEU A 284 -5.35 13.48 3.81
N TYR A 285 -4.94 12.51 4.61
CA TYR A 285 -5.14 12.46 6.05
C TYR A 285 -3.82 12.50 6.84
N SER A 286 -2.89 13.34 6.39
CA SER A 286 -1.66 13.64 7.13
C SER A 286 -0.88 12.38 7.54
N GLN A 287 -0.68 11.44 6.63
CA GLN A 287 0.07 10.20 6.83
C GLN A 287 -0.55 9.25 7.89
N ALA A 288 -1.88 9.15 7.90
CA ALA A 288 -2.61 8.43 8.95
C ALA A 288 -2.16 6.98 9.12
N LEU A 289 -1.96 6.23 8.03
CA LEU A 289 -1.53 4.82 8.10
C LEU A 289 -0.10 4.68 8.62
N ARG A 290 0.81 5.53 8.18
CA ARG A 290 2.21 5.55 8.68
C ARG A 290 2.27 5.88 10.15
N LYS A 291 1.53 6.91 10.58
CA LYS A 291 1.46 7.29 12.00
C LYS A 291 0.91 6.16 12.86
N ALA A 292 -0.16 5.50 12.39
CA ALA A 292 -0.74 4.36 13.09
C ALA A 292 0.25 3.19 13.20
N PHE A 293 0.97 2.87 12.13
CA PHE A 293 1.97 1.80 12.11
C PHE A 293 3.20 2.17 12.99
N SER A 294 3.77 3.36 12.80
CA SER A 294 4.96 3.81 13.52
C SER A 294 4.72 4.06 15.02
N SER A 295 3.47 4.32 15.43
CA SER A 295 3.12 4.47 16.85
C SER A 295 3.18 3.16 17.65
N ARG A 296 3.29 2.02 16.97
CA ARG A 296 3.45 0.73 17.65
C ARG A 296 4.86 0.64 18.24
N SER A 297 4.95 0.36 19.52
CA SER A 297 6.24 0.33 20.25
C SER A 297 7.28 -0.60 19.63
N PHE A 298 6.85 -1.77 19.14
CA PHE A 298 7.73 -2.71 18.48
C PHE A 298 8.29 -2.19 17.15
N VAL A 299 7.54 -1.37 16.39
CA VAL A 299 8.01 -0.74 15.16
C VAL A 299 9.00 0.39 15.48
N ALA A 300 8.68 1.22 16.47
CA ALA A 300 9.58 2.30 16.91
C ALA A 300 10.95 1.78 17.33
N ALA A 301 11.03 0.60 17.97
CA ALA A 301 12.28 -0.01 18.41
C ALA A 301 13.25 -0.36 17.26
N VAL A 302 12.75 -0.58 16.05
CA VAL A 302 13.55 -0.97 14.86
C VAL A 302 13.63 0.11 13.80
N SER A 303 13.05 1.29 14.03
CA SER A 303 13.01 2.39 13.07
C SER A 303 14.40 2.86 12.62
N VAL A 304 15.43 2.70 13.45
CA VAL A 304 16.83 3.00 13.11
C VAL A 304 17.32 2.24 11.86
N LEU A 305 16.76 1.08 11.55
CA LEU A 305 17.10 0.32 10.34
C LEU A 305 16.74 1.05 9.05
N LEU A 306 15.83 2.03 9.11
CA LEU A 306 15.39 2.82 7.97
C LEU A 306 16.27 4.06 7.72
N GLU A 307 17.22 4.35 8.62
CA GLU A 307 18.06 5.54 8.59
C GLU A 307 19.41 5.32 7.87
N GLU A 308 19.57 4.23 7.12
CA GLU A 308 20.78 3.97 6.34
C GLU A 308 21.07 5.11 5.35
N LYS A 309 22.35 5.60 5.38
CA LYS A 309 22.83 6.71 4.54
C LYS A 309 23.72 6.22 3.42
#